data_c7ba98b15a8c4baf7ddd084a69951f85
#
_entry.id   c7ba98b15a8c4baf7ddd084a69951f85
#
_cell.length_a   1.000
_cell.length_b   1.000
_cell.length_c   1.000
_cell.angle_alpha   90.00
_cell.angle_beta   90.00
_cell.angle_gamma   90.00
#
_symmetry.space_group_name_H-M   'P 1'
#
loop_
_entity.id
_entity.type
_entity.pdbx_description
1 polymer ?
#
loop_
_entity_poly.entity_id
_entity_poly.type
_entity_poly.pdbx_seq_one_letter_code
_entity_poly.pdbx_strand_id
1 'polypeptide(L)'
;MYTIGQVSEMFDLPISTLRYYDKEGFFPHLVRKGNIRYFSNHEIEALHLIECLKKSGLGIKEINQFFAWVSEGSASFEKRKEL
;
A
#
# COMPACT_ATOMS: atom_id res chain seq x y z
N MET A 1 15.06 3.36 2.89
CA MET A 1 14.09 2.25 2.89
C MET A 1 13.95 1.65 4.26
N TYR A 2 12.79 1.07 4.54
CA TYR A 2 12.49 0.52 5.87
C TYR A 2 12.23 -0.97 5.73
N THR A 3 12.69 -1.75 6.72
CA THR A 3 12.34 -3.16 6.76
C THR A 3 10.90 -3.33 7.25
N ILE A 4 10.35 -4.53 7.03
CA ILE A 4 8.99 -4.80 7.49
C ILE A 4 8.88 -4.68 9.01
N GLY A 5 9.95 -5.04 9.74
CA GLY A 5 9.96 -4.88 11.19
C GLY A 5 9.91 -3.43 11.62
N GLN A 6 10.65 -2.57 10.91
CA GLN A 6 10.62 -1.14 11.20
C GLN A 6 9.26 -0.54 10.92
N VAL A 7 8.64 -0.93 9.81
CA VAL A 7 7.32 -0.44 9.44
C VAL A 7 6.28 -0.91 10.44
N SER A 8 6.41 -2.14 10.89
CA SER A 8 5.52 -2.69 11.92
C SER A 8 5.52 -1.81 13.17
N GLU A 9 6.70 -1.37 13.59
CA GLU A 9 6.80 -0.49 14.75
C GLU A 9 6.29 0.92 14.45
N MET A 10 6.59 1.43 13.28
CA MET A 10 6.17 2.78 12.90
C MET A 10 4.65 2.93 12.91
N PHE A 11 3.94 1.89 12.48
CA PHE A 11 2.49 1.94 12.34
C PHE A 11 1.77 1.20 13.43
N ASP A 12 2.51 0.58 14.35
CA ASP A 12 1.92 -0.23 15.41
C ASP A 12 1.02 -1.32 14.84
N LEU A 13 1.51 -1.99 13.81
CA LEU A 13 0.80 -3.07 13.12
C LEU A 13 1.61 -4.35 13.20
N PRO A 14 0.94 -5.50 13.38
CA PRO A 14 1.65 -6.77 13.34
C PRO A 14 2.28 -7.01 11.97
N ILE A 15 3.42 -7.69 11.96
CA ILE A 15 4.08 -8.04 10.70
C ILE A 15 3.16 -8.88 9.83
N SER A 16 2.35 -9.74 10.44
CA SER A 16 1.41 -10.56 9.69
C SER A 16 0.41 -9.70 8.90
N THR A 17 0.00 -8.57 9.48
CA THR A 17 -0.90 -7.65 8.80
C THR A 17 -0.22 -7.05 7.57
N LEU A 18 1.04 -6.67 7.69
CA LEU A 18 1.79 -6.11 6.57
C LEU A 18 1.99 -7.14 5.47
N ARG A 19 2.23 -8.39 5.84
CA ARG A 19 2.35 -9.47 4.87
C ARG A 19 1.02 -9.71 4.15
N TYR A 20 -0.07 -9.61 4.88
CA TYR A 20 -1.39 -9.74 4.31
C TYR A 20 -1.65 -8.65 3.28
N TYR A 21 -1.29 -7.42 3.60
CA TYR A 21 -1.45 -6.31 2.67
C TYR A 21 -0.61 -6.50 1.41
N ASP A 22 0.61 -7.02 1.58
CA ASP A 22 1.46 -7.32 0.43
C ASP A 22 0.82 -8.39 -0.44
N LYS A 23 0.26 -9.42 0.19
CA LYS A 23 -0.40 -10.50 -0.52
C LYS A 23 -1.63 -9.99 -1.28
N GLU A 24 -2.32 -9.00 -0.71
CA GLU A 24 -3.49 -8.42 -1.36
C GLU A 24 -3.11 -7.50 -2.53
N GLY A 25 -1.86 -7.23 -2.72
CA GLY A 25 -1.41 -6.44 -3.85
C GLY A 25 -1.30 -4.96 -3.61
N PHE A 26 -1.31 -4.53 -2.36
CA PHE A 26 -1.21 -3.10 -2.04
C PHE A 26 0.18 -2.52 -2.31
N PHE A 27 1.19 -3.37 -2.41
CA PHE A 27 2.56 -2.92 -2.61
C PHE A 27 3.16 -3.61 -3.84
N PRO A 28 2.68 -3.27 -5.05
CA PRO A 28 3.11 -3.99 -6.26
C PRO A 28 4.59 -3.81 -6.58
N HIS A 29 5.19 -2.74 -6.08
CA HIS A 29 6.60 -2.45 -6.36
C HIS A 29 7.49 -2.67 -5.16
N LEU A 30 7.02 -3.46 -4.21
CA LEU A 30 7.78 -3.74 -3.00
C LEU A 30 9.08 -4.46 -3.32
N VAL A 31 10.17 -3.93 -2.80
CA VAL A 31 11.49 -4.52 -3.01
C VAL A 31 11.68 -5.67 -2.03
N ARG A 32 12.17 -6.79 -2.55
CA ARG A 32 12.51 -7.94 -1.72
C ARG A 32 13.95 -8.33 -1.99
N LYS A 33 14.71 -8.47 -0.91
CA LYS A 33 16.09 -8.95 -0.99
C LYS A 33 16.20 -10.11 -0.03
N GLY A 34 16.48 -11.29 -0.56
CA GLY A 34 16.42 -12.51 0.24
C GLY A 34 15.02 -12.68 0.74
N ASN A 35 14.87 -12.83 2.05
CA ASN A 35 13.56 -13.00 2.68
C ASN A 35 13.05 -11.71 3.33
N ILE A 36 13.74 -10.59 3.06
CA ILE A 36 13.40 -9.33 3.72
C ILE A 36 12.67 -8.41 2.75
N ARG A 37 11.56 -7.87 3.22
CA ARG A 37 10.79 -6.88 2.48
C ARG A 37 11.24 -5.48 2.88
N TYR A 38 11.45 -4.63 1.88
CA TYR A 38 11.87 -3.25 2.10
C TYR A 38 10.80 -2.31 1.56
N PHE A 39 10.41 -1.38 2.41
CA PHE A 39 9.36 -0.41 2.09
C PHE A 39 10.01 0.93 1.80
N SER A 40 9.74 1.49 0.62
CA SER A 40 10.20 2.84 0.28
C SER A 40 9.18 3.85 0.81
N ASN A 41 9.50 5.14 0.65
CA ASN A 41 8.56 6.19 1.03
C ASN A 41 7.23 6.02 0.32
N HIS A 42 7.26 5.54 -0.91
CA HIS A 42 6.04 5.31 -1.68
C HIS A 42 5.13 4.30 -1.00
N GLU A 43 5.69 3.19 -0.51
CA GLU A 43 4.91 2.20 0.21
C GLU A 43 4.45 2.72 1.57
N ILE A 44 5.26 3.55 2.21
CA ILE A 44 4.87 4.15 3.48
C ILE A 44 3.64 5.04 3.29
N GLU A 45 3.62 5.83 2.23
CA GLU A 45 2.47 6.68 1.94
C GLU A 45 1.24 5.85 1.62
N ALA A 46 1.43 4.76 0.86
CA ALA A 46 0.32 3.84 0.57
C ALA A 46 -0.24 3.25 1.85
N LEU A 47 0.63 2.89 2.78
CA LEU A 47 0.19 2.33 4.05
C LEU A 47 -0.57 3.34 4.90
N HIS A 48 -0.13 4.60 4.90
CA HIS A 48 -0.89 5.67 5.56
C HIS A 48 -2.30 5.75 4.99
N LEU A 49 -2.41 5.69 3.68
CA LEU A 49 -3.70 5.77 3.02
C LEU A 49 -4.58 4.57 3.38
N ILE A 50 -3.99 3.38 3.40
CA ILE A 50 -4.72 2.17 3.79
C ILE A 50 -5.31 2.31 5.18
N GLU A 51 -4.49 2.76 6.13
CA GLU A 51 -4.94 2.91 7.50
C GLU A 51 -6.01 3.98 7.62
N CYS A 52 -5.86 5.06 6.87
CA CYS A 52 -6.85 6.13 6.85
C CYS A 52 -8.20 5.62 6.34
N LEU A 53 -8.18 4.86 5.26
CA LEU A 53 -9.39 4.32 4.66
C LEU A 53 -10.06 3.31 5.58
N LYS A 54 -9.27 2.51 6.28
CA LYS A 54 -9.81 1.57 7.26
C LYS A 54 -10.54 2.31 8.38
N LYS A 55 -9.96 3.40 8.85
CA LYS A 55 -10.59 4.20 9.90
C LYS A 55 -11.91 4.83 9.42
N SER A 56 -12.03 5.03 8.12
CA SER A 56 -13.26 5.56 7.55
C SER A 56 -14.33 4.49 7.38
N GLY A 57 -14.01 3.24 7.70
CA GLY A 57 -14.98 2.16 7.64
C GLY A 57 -14.92 1.30 6.41
N LEU A 58 -13.93 1.51 5.53
CA LEU A 58 -13.80 0.72 4.33
C LEU A 58 -13.18 -0.64 4.63
N GLY A 59 -13.70 -1.67 3.97
CA GLY A 59 -13.14 -3.00 4.08
C GLY A 59 -11.93 -3.18 3.17
N ILE A 60 -11.20 -4.27 3.37
CA ILE A 60 -10.00 -4.54 2.60
C ILE A 60 -10.30 -4.65 1.11
N LYS A 61 -11.42 -5.28 0.75
CA LYS A 61 -11.79 -5.41 -0.66
C LYS A 61 -12.00 -4.05 -1.31
N GLU A 62 -12.66 -3.15 -0.58
CA GLU A 62 -12.93 -1.82 -1.09
C GLU A 62 -11.65 -1.02 -1.24
N ILE A 63 -10.74 -1.16 -0.27
CA ILE A 63 -9.44 -0.49 -0.34
C ILE A 63 -8.64 -1.03 -1.53
N ASN A 64 -8.68 -2.34 -1.73
CA ASN A 64 -7.98 -2.97 -2.84
C ASN A 64 -8.52 -2.46 -4.17
N GLN A 65 -9.83 -2.35 -4.30
CA GLN A 65 -10.46 -1.81 -5.49
C GLN A 65 -10.04 -0.36 -5.73
N PHE A 66 -9.97 0.42 -4.64
CA PHE A 66 -9.54 1.80 -4.74
C PHE A 66 -8.10 1.88 -5.26
N PHE A 67 -7.22 1.04 -4.74
CA PHE A 67 -5.83 1.02 -5.17
C PHE A 67 -5.69 0.59 -6.62
N ALA A 68 -6.45 -0.42 -7.03
CA ALA A 68 -6.44 -0.87 -8.41
C ALA A 68 -6.94 0.24 -9.33
N TRP A 69 -7.99 0.93 -8.91
CA TRP A 69 -8.55 2.03 -9.69
C TRP A 69 -7.54 3.18 -9.82
N VAL A 70 -6.87 3.53 -8.72
CA VAL A 70 -5.88 4.60 -8.74
C VAL A 70 -4.70 4.22 -9.63
N SER A 71 -4.27 2.97 -9.58
CA SER A 71 -3.18 2.47 -10.43
C SER A 71 -3.52 2.63 -11.90
N GLU A 72 -4.70 2.19 -12.28
CA GLU A 72 -5.17 2.35 -13.65
C GLU A 72 -5.44 3.83 -13.91
N GLY A 73 -5.96 4.49 -12.90
CA GLY A 73 -6.32 5.89 -12.98
C GLY A 73 -5.16 6.81 -13.21
N SER A 74 -3.94 6.39 -12.84
CA SER A 74 -2.78 7.24 -13.09
C SER A 74 -2.66 7.57 -14.56
N ALA A 75 -2.74 6.55 -15.41
CA ALA A 75 -2.69 6.76 -16.85
C ALA A 75 -3.94 7.46 -17.33
N SER A 76 -5.08 7.04 -16.84
CA SER A 76 -6.36 7.66 -17.21
C SER A 76 -6.44 9.10 -16.73
N PHE A 77 -5.91 9.35 -15.56
CA PHE A 77 -5.91 10.68 -14.98
C PHE A 77 -5.15 11.66 -15.86
N GLU A 78 -4.01 11.23 -16.37
CA GLU A 78 -3.24 12.07 -17.27
C GLU A 78 -4.01 12.39 -18.54
N LYS A 79 -4.71 11.42 -19.05
CA LYS A 79 -5.55 11.62 -20.22
C LYS A 79 -6.64 12.64 -19.93
N ARG A 80 -7.24 12.55 -18.76
CA ARG A 80 -8.29 13.48 -18.39
C ARG A 80 -7.79 14.88 -18.19
N LYS A 81 -6.57 15.01 -17.75
CA LYS A 81 -5.98 16.34 -17.58
C LYS A 81 -5.80 17.02 -18.92
N GLU A 82 -5.63 16.24 -19.94
CA GLU A 82 -5.49 16.78 -21.29
C GLU A 82 -6.82 17.19 -21.88
N LEU A 83 -7.88 16.73 -21.31
CA LEU A 83 -9.21 17.10 -21.76
C LEU A 83 -9.63 18.44 -21.19
#